data_a6d7b57aaee9b941112d1e4e27ba4e5c
#
_entry.id   a6d7b57aaee9b941112d1e4e27ba4e5c
#
_cell.length_a   1.000
_cell.length_b   1.000
_cell.length_c   1.000
_cell.angle_alpha   90.00
_cell.angle_beta   90.00
_cell.angle_gamma   90.00
#
_symmetry.space_group_name_H-M   'P 1'
#
loop_
_entity.id
_entity.type
_entity.pdbx_description
1 polymer ?
#
loop_
_entity_poly.entity_id
_entity_poly.type
_entity_poly.pdbx_seq_one_letter_code
_entity_poly.pdbx_strand_id
1 'polypeptide(L)'
;MASSAKPQIKLWHCDNARSLRPLWALEEMGIAYELELLPFPPRFFKKEFLQTNPLGTVPYFVDGDTRMTESSGICQYLVERYHQHEFGLRPDHQEYADYVNWLYHSDATLTFPQTIYIRYARLEPDERKNPVVAEDYAKWFIARLRLLDQHIESREFLVADKFTIADIAIWP
;
A
#
# COMPACT_ATOMS: atom_id res chain seq x y z
N MET A 1 34.31 8.15 14.16
CA MET A 1 33.68 7.55 12.96
C MET A 1 32.52 6.74 13.45
N ALA A 2 31.28 7.24 13.25
CA ALA A 2 30.10 6.51 13.64
C ALA A 2 29.96 5.28 12.74
N SER A 3 29.96 4.08 13.34
CA SER A 3 29.62 2.84 12.65
C SER A 3 28.18 3.00 12.16
N SER A 4 27.98 3.11 10.84
CA SER A 4 26.65 3.04 10.27
C SER A 4 26.14 1.60 10.40
N ALA A 5 25.50 1.31 11.53
CA ALA A 5 24.74 0.07 11.64
C ALA A 5 23.75 0.03 10.45
N LYS A 6 23.66 -1.13 9.76
CA LYS A 6 22.68 -1.30 8.70
C LYS A 6 21.28 -1.00 9.27
N PRO A 7 20.41 -0.33 8.50
CA PRO A 7 19.03 -0.15 8.91
C PRO A 7 18.41 -1.50 9.27
N GLN A 8 17.61 -1.53 10.35
CA GLN A 8 16.90 -2.74 10.78
C GLN A 8 15.77 -3.08 9.82
N ILE A 9 15.22 -2.04 9.16
CA ILE A 9 14.12 -2.17 8.20
C ILE A 9 14.65 -2.45 6.80
N LYS A 10 14.03 -3.41 6.11
CA LYS A 10 14.20 -3.65 4.68
C LYS A 10 12.85 -3.74 4.00
N LEU A 11 12.71 -3.03 2.88
CA LEU A 11 11.52 -3.00 2.04
C LEU A 11 11.84 -3.47 0.62
N TRP A 12 11.09 -4.45 0.11
CA TRP A 12 11.09 -4.83 -1.31
C TRP A 12 9.95 -4.09 -2.03
N HIS A 13 10.29 -3.44 -3.11
CA HIS A 13 9.42 -2.54 -3.85
C HIS A 13 9.46 -2.84 -5.36
N CYS A 14 8.37 -2.57 -6.04
CA CYS A 14 8.29 -2.45 -7.50
C CYS A 14 7.65 -1.13 -7.87
N ASP A 15 8.09 -0.54 -8.98
CA ASP A 15 7.42 0.63 -9.55
C ASP A 15 5.94 0.33 -9.84
N ASN A 16 5.07 1.31 -9.63
CA ASN A 16 3.63 1.22 -9.85
C ASN A 16 2.95 0.07 -9.07
N ALA A 17 3.45 -0.22 -7.87
CA ALA A 17 2.87 -1.23 -6.99
C ALA A 17 2.54 -0.65 -5.61
N ARG A 18 1.64 -1.30 -4.88
CA ARG A 18 1.21 -0.88 -3.54
C ARG A 18 2.32 -0.79 -2.49
N SER A 19 3.49 -1.30 -2.80
CA SER A 19 4.70 -1.08 -2.00
C SER A 19 5.17 0.39 -1.96
N LEU A 20 4.60 1.24 -2.82
CA LEU A 20 4.76 2.69 -2.71
C LEU A 20 4.21 3.24 -1.37
N ARG A 21 3.12 2.68 -0.84
CA ARG A 21 2.51 3.13 0.41
C ARG A 21 3.48 3.07 1.61
N PRO A 22 4.04 1.91 1.96
CA PRO A 22 5.03 1.85 3.04
C PRO A 22 6.34 2.58 2.70
N LEU A 23 6.73 2.67 1.43
CA LEU A 23 7.88 3.47 1.03
C LEU A 23 7.63 4.95 1.34
N TRP A 24 6.49 5.49 0.92
CA TRP A 24 6.10 6.87 1.21
C TRP A 24 5.98 7.14 2.72
N ALA A 25 5.36 6.21 3.46
CA ALA A 25 5.27 6.33 4.92
C ALA A 25 6.65 6.38 5.60
N LEU A 26 7.61 5.56 5.16
CA LEU A 26 8.97 5.57 5.68
C LEU A 26 9.68 6.91 5.42
N GLU A 27 9.51 7.48 4.23
CA GLU A 27 10.06 8.78 3.85
C GLU A 27 9.47 9.93 4.68
N GLU A 28 8.13 10.00 4.80
CA GLU A 28 7.45 11.04 5.58
C GLU A 28 7.81 10.98 7.08
N MET A 29 7.97 9.77 7.61
CA MET A 29 8.34 9.55 9.01
C MET A 29 9.85 9.70 9.26
N GLY A 30 10.67 9.85 8.23
CA GLY A 30 12.13 9.94 8.35
C GLY A 30 12.76 8.67 8.94
N ILE A 31 12.16 7.51 8.75
CA ILE A 31 12.65 6.24 9.29
C ILE A 31 13.64 5.62 8.31
N ALA A 32 14.86 5.31 8.78
CA ALA A 32 15.88 4.70 7.95
C ALA A 32 15.56 3.26 7.56
N TYR A 33 15.75 2.91 6.30
CA TYR A 33 15.47 1.58 5.75
C TYR A 33 16.44 1.23 4.60
N GLU A 34 16.53 -0.06 4.27
CA GLU A 34 17.15 -0.58 3.04
C GLU A 34 16.05 -0.84 2.00
N LEU A 35 16.22 -0.31 0.78
CA LEU A 35 15.30 -0.54 -0.33
C LEU A 35 15.89 -1.55 -1.30
N GLU A 36 15.09 -2.56 -1.69
CA GLU A 36 15.40 -3.46 -2.79
C GLU A 36 14.34 -3.34 -3.88
N LEU A 37 14.75 -2.83 -5.05
CA LEU A 37 13.89 -2.70 -6.22
C LEU A 37 13.80 -4.03 -6.97
N LEU A 38 12.58 -4.44 -7.31
CA LEU A 38 12.31 -5.64 -8.07
C LEU A 38 11.55 -5.31 -9.37
N PRO A 39 11.72 -6.10 -10.44
CA PRO A 39 10.86 -5.99 -11.62
C PRO A 39 9.43 -6.48 -11.31
N PHE A 40 8.42 -5.82 -11.88
CA PHE A 40 7.01 -6.18 -11.68
C PHE A 40 6.45 -7.04 -12.82
N PRO A 41 5.74 -8.13 -12.54
CA PRO A 41 5.52 -8.79 -11.24
C PRO A 41 6.74 -9.66 -10.83
N PRO A 42 7.22 -9.56 -9.59
CA PRO A 42 8.48 -10.20 -9.19
C PRO A 42 8.44 -11.73 -9.29
N ARG A 43 7.31 -12.37 -9.03
CA ARG A 43 7.14 -13.83 -9.16
C ARG A 43 7.45 -14.39 -10.56
N PHE A 44 7.40 -13.54 -11.60
CA PHE A 44 7.72 -13.94 -12.98
C PHE A 44 9.15 -13.56 -13.37
N PHE A 45 9.59 -12.38 -12.98
CA PHE A 45 10.86 -11.82 -13.44
C PHE A 45 12.02 -11.96 -12.45
N LYS A 46 11.72 -12.33 -11.19
CA LYS A 46 12.71 -12.53 -10.11
C LYS A 46 12.31 -13.75 -9.27
N LYS A 47 12.39 -14.93 -9.85
CA LYS A 47 11.89 -16.18 -9.22
C LYS A 47 12.56 -16.51 -7.89
N GLU A 48 13.83 -16.13 -7.70
CA GLU A 48 14.57 -16.30 -6.44
C GLU A 48 13.88 -15.57 -5.28
N PHE A 49 13.13 -14.51 -5.57
CA PHE A 49 12.36 -13.78 -4.56
C PHE A 49 11.31 -14.63 -3.86
N LEU A 50 10.84 -15.71 -4.49
CA LEU A 50 9.92 -16.68 -3.85
C LEU A 50 10.54 -17.39 -2.64
N GLN A 51 11.87 -17.43 -2.54
CA GLN A 51 12.56 -17.97 -1.35
C GLN A 51 12.51 -16.97 -0.18
N THR A 52 12.41 -15.67 -0.48
CA THR A 52 12.29 -14.59 0.50
C THR A 52 10.82 -14.36 0.91
N ASN A 53 9.94 -14.26 -0.08
CA ASN A 53 8.49 -14.13 0.10
C ASN A 53 7.76 -15.16 -0.77
N PRO A 54 7.20 -16.23 -0.18
CA PRO A 54 6.48 -17.29 -0.92
C PRO A 54 5.28 -16.80 -1.73
N LEU A 55 4.69 -15.64 -1.39
CA LEU A 55 3.61 -15.02 -2.17
C LEU A 55 4.13 -14.43 -3.48
N GLY A 56 5.42 -14.10 -3.57
CA GLY A 56 6.02 -13.45 -4.73
C GLY A 56 5.39 -12.10 -5.07
N THR A 57 4.89 -11.38 -4.06
CA THR A 57 4.24 -10.08 -4.16
C THR A 57 5.02 -9.00 -3.41
N VAL A 58 4.75 -7.73 -3.73
CA VAL A 58 5.25 -6.57 -2.99
C VAL A 58 4.06 -5.72 -2.50
N PRO A 59 4.22 -5.02 -1.35
CA PRO A 59 5.41 -4.95 -0.53
C PRO A 59 5.78 -6.27 0.13
N TYR A 60 7.05 -6.46 0.40
CA TYR A 60 7.53 -7.34 1.44
C TYR A 60 8.39 -6.51 2.38
N PHE A 61 8.07 -6.54 3.64
CA PHE A 61 8.65 -5.67 4.66
C PHE A 61 9.25 -6.52 5.78
N VAL A 62 10.43 -6.15 6.22
CA VAL A 62 11.16 -6.79 7.32
C VAL A 62 11.60 -5.71 8.30
N ASP A 63 11.36 -5.93 9.59
CA ASP A 63 11.89 -5.13 10.70
C ASP A 63 12.36 -6.08 11.80
N GLY A 64 13.66 -6.34 11.86
CA GLY A 64 14.22 -7.38 12.70
C GLY A 64 13.60 -8.76 12.38
N ASP A 65 12.84 -9.33 13.32
CA ASP A 65 12.14 -10.61 13.16
C ASP A 65 10.73 -10.46 12.59
N THR A 66 10.20 -9.24 12.50
CA THR A 66 8.86 -8.98 11.94
C THR A 66 8.88 -9.11 10.43
N ARG A 67 7.83 -9.73 9.87
CA ARG A 67 7.62 -9.94 8.43
C ARG A 67 6.19 -9.53 8.09
N MET A 68 6.01 -8.65 7.08
CA MET A 68 4.69 -8.18 6.67
C MET A 68 4.57 -8.07 5.15
N THR A 69 3.36 -8.22 4.64
CA THR A 69 3.04 -8.16 3.20
C THR A 69 1.94 -7.16 2.85
N GLU A 70 1.15 -6.72 3.85
CA GLU A 70 0.00 -5.85 3.62
C GLU A 70 0.38 -4.38 3.74
N SER A 71 0.25 -3.63 2.66
CA SER A 71 0.75 -2.26 2.54
C SER A 71 0.17 -1.30 3.59
N SER A 72 -1.13 -1.28 3.79
CA SER A 72 -1.78 -0.43 4.80
C SER A 72 -1.45 -0.89 6.23
N GLY A 73 -1.34 -2.21 6.43
CA GLY A 73 -0.91 -2.78 7.71
C GLY A 73 0.54 -2.41 8.07
N ILE A 74 1.43 -2.35 7.08
CA ILE A 74 2.82 -1.88 7.30
C ILE A 74 2.81 -0.41 7.70
N CYS A 75 2.04 0.45 7.01
CA CYS A 75 1.91 1.86 7.38
C CYS A 75 1.42 2.02 8.83
N GLN A 76 0.38 1.28 9.21
CA GLN A 76 -0.13 1.29 10.59
C GLN A 76 0.91 0.79 11.59
N TYR A 77 1.62 -0.29 11.27
CA TYR A 77 2.71 -0.81 12.10
C TYR A 77 3.79 0.25 12.34
N LEU A 78 4.19 0.99 11.30
CA LEU A 78 5.19 2.06 11.42
C LEU A 78 4.73 3.16 12.38
N VAL A 79 3.47 3.63 12.26
CA VAL A 79 2.90 4.64 13.17
C VAL A 79 2.98 4.19 14.62
N GLU A 80 2.53 2.97 14.90
CA GLU A 80 2.46 2.46 16.29
C GLU A 80 3.85 2.07 16.83
N ARG A 81 4.64 1.34 16.05
CA ARG A 81 5.92 0.80 16.50
C ARG A 81 7.00 1.86 16.68
N TYR A 82 6.97 2.91 15.84
CA TYR A 82 7.94 4.00 15.85
C TYR A 82 7.41 5.29 16.48
N HIS A 83 6.23 5.21 17.13
CA HIS A 83 5.60 6.34 17.84
C HIS A 83 5.34 7.57 16.96
N GLN A 84 5.05 7.35 15.67
CA GLN A 84 4.77 8.39 14.67
C GLN A 84 3.29 8.77 14.68
N HIS A 85 2.76 9.10 15.87
CA HIS A 85 1.33 9.29 16.11
C HIS A 85 0.73 10.51 15.38
N GLU A 86 1.56 11.41 14.89
CA GLU A 86 1.17 12.51 14.00
C GLU A 86 0.59 12.01 12.68
N PHE A 87 1.04 10.84 12.18
CA PHE A 87 0.56 10.21 10.95
C PHE A 87 -0.61 9.27 11.15
N GLY A 88 -1.18 9.20 12.34
CA GLY A 88 -2.32 8.35 12.66
C GLY A 88 -3.32 9.01 13.60
N LEU A 89 -4.38 8.28 13.92
CA LEU A 89 -5.35 8.69 14.95
C LEU A 89 -5.43 7.63 16.05
N ARG A 90 -5.58 8.11 17.28
CA ARG A 90 -5.79 7.25 18.45
C ARG A 90 -7.26 6.83 18.55
N PRO A 91 -7.56 5.69 19.20
CA PRO A 91 -8.94 5.20 19.36
C PRO A 91 -9.91 6.14 20.05
N ASP A 92 -9.42 7.10 20.84
CA ASP A 92 -10.21 8.12 21.52
C ASP A 92 -10.51 9.36 20.65
N HIS A 93 -9.97 9.44 19.42
CA HIS A 93 -10.27 10.53 18.50
C HIS A 93 -11.66 10.35 17.87
N GLN A 94 -12.42 11.44 17.72
CA GLN A 94 -13.79 11.40 17.18
C GLN A 94 -13.89 10.81 15.77
N GLU A 95 -12.88 11.03 14.92
CA GLU A 95 -12.82 10.51 13.54
C GLU A 95 -12.00 9.21 13.42
N TYR A 96 -11.75 8.52 14.53
CA TYR A 96 -10.99 7.25 14.48
C TYR A 96 -11.66 6.17 13.65
N ALA A 97 -12.99 6.08 13.69
CA ALA A 97 -13.74 5.11 12.90
C ALA A 97 -13.59 5.36 11.40
N ASP A 98 -13.63 6.63 10.97
CA ASP A 98 -13.40 7.03 9.58
C ASP A 98 -11.98 6.73 9.15
N TYR A 99 -10.98 7.03 9.99
CA TYR A 99 -9.58 6.70 9.76
C TYR A 99 -9.37 5.20 9.49
N VAL A 100 -9.89 4.35 10.36
CA VAL A 100 -9.82 2.90 10.18
C VAL A 100 -10.57 2.46 8.92
N ASN A 101 -11.75 3.03 8.68
CA ASN A 101 -12.54 2.70 7.49
C ASN A 101 -11.77 3.04 6.20
N TRP A 102 -11.10 4.19 6.10
CA TRP A 102 -10.32 4.56 4.92
C TRP A 102 -9.11 3.65 4.70
N LEU A 103 -8.41 3.21 5.75
CA LEU A 103 -7.34 2.23 5.62
C LEU A 103 -7.83 0.93 4.97
N TYR A 104 -8.95 0.37 5.44
CA TYR A 104 -9.51 -0.85 4.87
C TYR A 104 -10.24 -0.63 3.53
N HIS A 105 -10.81 0.55 3.31
CA HIS A 105 -11.41 0.91 2.02
C HIS A 105 -10.40 0.87 0.89
N SER A 106 -9.17 1.31 1.14
CA SER A 106 -8.09 1.27 0.16
C SER A 106 -7.80 -0.16 -0.32
N ASP A 107 -7.71 -1.12 0.58
CA ASP A 107 -7.34 -2.49 0.26
C ASP A 107 -8.53 -3.32 -0.23
N ALA A 108 -9.65 -3.29 0.49
CA ALA A 108 -10.80 -4.12 0.15
C ALA A 108 -11.66 -3.55 -0.98
N THR A 109 -11.88 -2.24 -1.01
CA THR A 109 -12.82 -1.63 -1.94
C THR A 109 -12.17 -1.17 -3.23
N LEU A 110 -11.00 -0.52 -3.17
CA LEU A 110 -10.33 0.05 -4.35
C LEU A 110 -9.36 -0.92 -5.00
N THR A 111 -8.52 -1.60 -4.23
CA THR A 111 -7.47 -2.47 -4.77
C THR A 111 -8.03 -3.69 -5.51
N PHE A 112 -9.10 -4.28 -5.00
CA PHE A 112 -9.65 -5.51 -5.60
C PHE A 112 -10.04 -5.33 -7.08
N PRO A 113 -10.90 -4.36 -7.45
CA PRO A 113 -11.25 -4.16 -8.86
C PRO A 113 -10.06 -3.76 -9.73
N GLN A 114 -9.12 -2.94 -9.23
CA GLN A 114 -7.89 -2.63 -9.96
C GLN A 114 -7.05 -3.88 -10.27
N THR A 115 -6.91 -4.77 -9.30
CA THR A 115 -6.12 -6.00 -9.48
C THR A 115 -6.71 -6.88 -10.57
N ILE A 116 -8.04 -7.02 -10.63
CA ILE A 116 -8.70 -7.81 -11.66
C ILE A 116 -8.58 -7.13 -13.03
N TYR A 117 -8.78 -5.81 -13.09
CA TYR A 117 -8.55 -5.05 -14.32
C TYR A 117 -7.13 -5.26 -14.87
N ILE A 118 -6.09 -5.03 -14.04
CA ILE A 118 -4.69 -5.16 -14.46
C ILE A 118 -4.40 -6.60 -14.93
N ARG A 119 -4.91 -7.60 -14.20
CA ARG A 119 -4.73 -9.00 -14.54
C ARG A 119 -5.22 -9.29 -15.97
N TYR A 120 -6.48 -9.00 -16.27
CA TYR A 120 -7.08 -9.38 -17.53
C TYR A 120 -6.81 -8.43 -18.69
N ALA A 121 -6.44 -7.18 -18.40
CA ALA A 121 -6.05 -6.20 -19.42
C ALA A 121 -4.57 -6.30 -19.81
N ARG A 122 -3.67 -6.66 -18.87
CA ARG A 122 -2.22 -6.47 -19.05
C ARG A 122 -1.34 -7.68 -18.73
N LEU A 123 -1.64 -8.43 -17.65
CA LEU A 123 -0.73 -9.45 -17.11
C LEU A 123 -0.96 -10.85 -17.68
N GLU A 124 -2.18 -11.19 -18.08
CA GLU A 124 -2.46 -12.48 -18.70
C GLU A 124 -1.87 -12.52 -20.12
N PRO A 125 -1.41 -13.68 -20.61
CA PRO A 125 -1.04 -13.87 -22.00
C PRO A 125 -2.23 -13.61 -22.93
N ASP A 126 -1.96 -13.27 -24.19
CA ASP A 126 -2.99 -12.74 -25.11
C ASP A 126 -4.22 -13.64 -25.24
N GLU A 127 -4.03 -14.95 -25.25
CA GLU A 127 -5.10 -15.96 -25.32
C GLU A 127 -5.98 -16.03 -24.08
N ARG A 128 -5.53 -15.47 -22.95
CA ARG A 128 -6.26 -15.42 -21.69
C ARG A 128 -6.71 -14.02 -21.27
N LYS A 129 -6.32 -13.00 -22.02
CA LYS A 129 -6.87 -11.64 -21.82
C LYS A 129 -8.38 -11.66 -22.00
N ASN A 130 -9.08 -10.92 -21.16
CA ASN A 130 -10.53 -10.84 -21.22
C ASN A 130 -10.99 -9.37 -21.16
N PRO A 131 -11.20 -8.72 -22.31
CA PRO A 131 -11.58 -7.31 -22.36
C PRO A 131 -12.91 -7.03 -21.70
N VAL A 132 -13.88 -7.96 -21.73
CA VAL A 132 -15.17 -7.79 -21.04
C VAL A 132 -15.01 -7.72 -19.55
N VAL A 133 -14.27 -8.67 -18.96
CA VAL A 133 -13.96 -8.65 -17.52
C VAL A 133 -13.16 -7.40 -17.14
N ALA A 134 -12.16 -7.03 -17.96
CA ALA A 134 -11.37 -5.84 -17.71
C ALA A 134 -12.24 -4.57 -17.70
N GLU A 135 -13.15 -4.42 -18.68
CA GLU A 135 -14.05 -3.27 -18.76
C GLU A 135 -15.03 -3.22 -17.56
N ASP A 136 -15.61 -4.35 -17.17
CA ASP A 136 -16.54 -4.42 -16.04
C ASP A 136 -15.86 -4.02 -14.73
N TYR A 137 -14.64 -4.48 -14.50
CA TYR A 137 -13.89 -4.14 -13.29
C TYR A 137 -13.32 -2.71 -13.32
N ALA A 138 -13.02 -2.15 -14.50
CA ALA A 138 -12.73 -0.72 -14.64
C ALA A 138 -13.94 0.15 -14.24
N LYS A 139 -15.15 -0.17 -14.76
CA LYS A 139 -16.39 0.51 -14.38
C LYS A 139 -16.69 0.37 -12.90
N TRP A 140 -16.45 -0.81 -12.34
CA TRP A 140 -16.62 -1.05 -10.91
C TRP A 140 -15.66 -0.20 -10.07
N PHE A 141 -14.39 -0.13 -10.44
CA PHE A 141 -13.41 0.74 -9.77
C PHE A 141 -13.87 2.20 -9.79
N ILE A 142 -14.20 2.75 -10.97
CA ILE A 142 -14.67 4.14 -11.11
C ILE A 142 -15.93 4.40 -10.25
N ALA A 143 -16.86 3.45 -10.20
CA ALA A 143 -18.05 3.61 -9.38
C ALA A 143 -17.76 3.70 -7.87
N ARG A 144 -16.67 3.09 -7.41
CA ARG A 144 -16.26 3.14 -6.00
C ARG A 144 -15.54 4.42 -5.60
N LEU A 145 -14.96 5.13 -6.56
CA LEU A 145 -14.36 6.45 -6.29
C LEU A 145 -15.39 7.50 -5.89
N ARG A 146 -16.69 7.30 -6.20
CA ARG A 146 -17.73 8.29 -5.85
C ARG A 146 -17.79 8.63 -4.36
N LEU A 147 -17.58 7.65 -3.49
CA LEU A 147 -17.57 7.90 -2.05
C LEU A 147 -16.37 8.76 -1.66
N LEU A 148 -15.21 8.47 -2.23
CA LEU A 148 -14.00 9.25 -2.02
C LEU A 148 -14.18 10.68 -2.55
N ASP A 149 -14.65 10.83 -3.80
CA ASP A 149 -14.90 12.14 -4.42
C ASP A 149 -15.80 13.02 -3.53
N GLN A 150 -16.93 12.47 -3.06
CA GLN A 150 -17.84 13.18 -2.15
C GLN A 150 -17.18 13.55 -0.83
N HIS A 151 -16.33 12.67 -0.28
CA HIS A 151 -15.70 12.90 1.00
C HIS A 151 -14.65 14.01 0.94
N ILE A 152 -13.85 14.06 -0.14
CA ILE A 152 -12.78 15.07 -0.31
C ILE A 152 -13.25 16.39 -0.95
N GLU A 153 -14.50 16.50 -1.35
CA GLU A 153 -15.05 17.71 -2.01
C GLU A 153 -14.84 18.99 -1.18
N SER A 154 -14.85 18.87 0.16
CA SER A 154 -14.67 19.96 1.10
C SER A 154 -13.53 19.74 2.11
N ARG A 155 -12.65 18.77 1.86
CA ARG A 155 -11.56 18.39 2.78
C ARG A 155 -10.23 18.35 2.03
N GLU A 156 -9.18 18.81 2.69
CA GLU A 156 -7.80 18.69 2.19
C GLU A 156 -7.23 17.28 2.48
N PHE A 157 -7.60 16.69 3.62
CA PHE A 157 -7.19 15.36 4.07
C PHE A 157 -8.40 14.50 4.39
N LEU A 158 -8.22 13.19 4.38
CA LEU A 158 -9.31 12.24 4.62
C LEU A 158 -9.91 12.35 6.03
N VAL A 159 -9.09 12.64 7.04
CA VAL A 159 -9.51 12.69 8.44
C VAL A 159 -8.75 13.74 9.24
N ALA A 160 -9.39 14.29 10.26
CA ALA A 160 -8.78 15.14 11.29
C ALA A 160 -8.07 16.41 10.75
N ASP A 161 -8.41 16.86 9.55
CA ASP A 161 -7.81 18.01 8.88
C ASP A 161 -6.27 18.00 8.91
N LYS A 162 -5.69 16.80 8.84
CA LYS A 162 -4.24 16.58 8.80
C LYS A 162 -3.87 15.37 7.94
N PHE A 163 -2.68 15.42 7.36
CA PHE A 163 -2.10 14.30 6.63
C PHE A 163 -1.88 13.08 7.55
N THR A 164 -2.35 11.92 7.12
CA THR A 164 -2.23 10.64 7.84
C THR A 164 -1.89 9.50 6.89
N ILE A 165 -1.61 8.33 7.44
CA ILE A 165 -1.44 7.12 6.62
C ILE A 165 -2.72 6.69 5.87
N ALA A 166 -3.89 7.21 6.24
CA ALA A 166 -5.11 7.01 5.46
C ALA A 166 -5.00 7.66 4.07
N ASP A 167 -4.41 8.86 3.99
CA ASP A 167 -4.16 9.58 2.74
C ASP A 167 -3.14 8.81 1.87
N ILE A 168 -2.09 8.28 2.49
CA ILE A 168 -1.11 7.41 1.82
C ILE A 168 -1.79 6.12 1.30
N ALA A 169 -2.65 5.49 2.11
CA ALA A 169 -3.28 4.22 1.78
C ALA A 169 -4.25 4.31 0.59
N ILE A 170 -4.95 5.44 0.42
CA ILE A 170 -5.86 5.66 -0.71
C ILE A 170 -5.11 5.78 -2.04
N TRP A 171 -3.87 6.20 -2.03
CA TRP A 171 -3.06 6.27 -3.25
C TRP A 171 -2.88 4.87 -3.86
N PRO A 172 -3.11 4.71 -5.20
CA PRO A 172 -3.11 3.41 -5.88
C PRO A 172 -1.74 2.77 -5.98
#